data_347eefa48777ae512cdbaaea35e8e70a
#
_entry.id   347eefa48777ae512cdbaaea35e8e70a
#
_cell.length_a   1.000
_cell.length_b   1.000
_cell.length_c   1.000
_cell.angle_alpha   90.00
_cell.angle_beta   90.00
_cell.angle_gamma   90.00
#
_symmetry.space_group_name_H-M   'P 1'
#
loop_
_entity.id
_entity.type
_entity.pdbx_description
1 polymer ?
#
loop_
_entity_poly.entity_id
_entity_poly.type
_entity_poly.pdbx_seq_one_letter_code
_entity_poly.pdbx_strand_id
1 'polypeptide(L)'
;VNATTPNNTFERYAFLVKGSHKISDRVDGLEDWRKVSMKPIDLNFRIHTPGFRLWLEQGNFTCFSVRFTEEGVKIICPRNVDFSLPEVQRLVRNAIIRAMKKNAQEYLPPLLSALSEQYHLPFKRVKITGSKGRWGSCSGTGSINLSCYLMLLPPHLMDYVLLHELSHTKEMNHGPRFWELLDSMTGGRARALRAELRGFNTDF
;
A
#
# COMPACT_ATOMS: atom_id res chain seq x y z
N VAL A 1 19.42 3.64 28.02
CA VAL A 1 18.00 3.21 28.01
C VAL A 1 17.76 2.64 26.64
N ASN A 2 17.83 1.28 26.53
CA ASN A 2 17.62 0.55 25.28
C ASN A 2 16.14 0.60 24.93
N ALA A 3 15.80 1.35 23.87
CA ALA A 3 14.50 1.25 23.23
C ALA A 3 14.44 -0.11 22.51
N THR A 4 13.72 -1.06 23.07
CA THR A 4 13.41 -2.34 22.45
C THR A 4 12.67 -2.09 21.16
N THR A 5 13.27 -2.43 20.05
CA THR A 5 12.64 -2.38 18.72
C THR A 5 11.41 -3.30 18.73
N PRO A 6 10.21 -2.81 18.37
CA PRO A 6 9.01 -3.65 18.41
C PRO A 6 9.14 -4.84 17.46
N ASN A 7 8.95 -6.04 17.97
CA ASN A 7 9.09 -7.30 17.22
C ASN A 7 7.84 -7.64 16.38
N ASN A 8 6.81 -6.80 16.41
CA ASN A 8 5.54 -7.03 15.75
C ASN A 8 5.31 -5.97 14.65
N THR A 9 4.98 -6.41 13.46
CA THR A 9 4.63 -5.56 12.30
C THR A 9 3.60 -4.48 12.67
N PHE A 10 2.63 -4.81 13.51
CA PHE A 10 1.58 -3.89 13.96
C PHE A 10 2.12 -2.74 14.83
N GLU A 11 3.05 -2.99 15.74
CA GLU A 11 3.68 -1.97 16.57
C GLU A 11 4.56 -1.02 15.78
N ARG A 12 5.20 -1.50 14.69
CA ARG A 12 5.97 -0.66 13.75
C ARG A 12 5.07 0.32 13.01
N TYR A 13 3.90 -0.13 12.54
CA TYR A 13 2.92 0.75 11.89
C TYR A 13 2.41 1.81 12.87
N ALA A 14 2.16 1.46 14.13
CA ALA A 14 1.75 2.39 15.17
C ALA A 14 2.86 3.41 15.52
N PHE A 15 4.13 3.03 15.46
CA PHE A 15 5.25 3.92 15.74
C PHE A 15 5.50 4.94 14.60
N LEU A 16 5.41 4.51 13.35
CA LEU A 16 5.56 5.38 12.17
C LEU A 16 4.37 6.35 12.00
N VAL A 17 3.20 5.95 12.46
CA VAL A 17 1.97 6.76 12.42
C VAL A 17 1.86 7.73 13.60
N LYS A 18 2.63 7.57 14.67
CA LYS A 18 2.64 8.53 15.82
C LYS A 18 3.07 9.95 15.47
N GLY A 19 3.63 10.18 14.28
CA GLY A 19 3.88 11.52 13.72
C GLY A 19 2.71 12.12 12.94
N SER A 20 1.69 11.33 12.57
CA SER A 20 0.52 11.81 11.83
C SER A 20 -0.61 10.78 11.97
N HIS A 21 -1.58 11.09 12.83
CA HIS A 21 -2.87 10.42 12.96
C HIS A 21 -2.98 9.21 13.90
N LYS A 22 -3.71 9.41 15.00
CA LYS A 22 -4.21 8.35 15.87
C LYS A 22 -5.23 7.49 15.09
N ILE A 23 -4.88 6.25 14.80
CA ILE A 23 -5.83 5.24 14.35
C ILE A 23 -6.43 4.60 15.59
N SER A 24 -7.73 4.78 15.82
CA SER A 24 -8.44 4.14 16.92
C SER A 24 -8.53 2.63 16.69
N ASP A 25 -8.18 1.86 17.72
CA ASP A 25 -8.27 0.41 17.79
C ASP A 25 -9.76 -0.03 17.77
N ARG A 26 -10.26 -0.36 16.57
CA ARG A 26 -11.40 -1.27 16.40
C ARG A 26 -11.16 -2.09 15.14
N VAL A 27 -10.59 -3.27 15.36
CA VAL A 27 -10.47 -4.33 14.36
C VAL A 27 -11.68 -5.23 14.51
N ASP A 28 -12.84 -4.75 14.08
CA ASP A 28 -14.03 -5.59 13.90
C ASP A 28 -14.44 -5.52 12.45
N GLY A 29 -14.37 -6.66 11.76
CA GLY A 29 -14.83 -6.85 10.39
C GLY A 29 -13.73 -6.83 9.35
N LEU A 30 -12.82 -7.79 9.37
CA LEU A 30 -12.03 -8.20 8.20
C LEU A 30 -12.99 -8.87 7.19
N GLU A 31 -13.87 -8.07 6.57
CA GLU A 31 -14.60 -8.51 5.40
C GLU A 31 -13.63 -8.82 4.26
N ASP A 32 -14.00 -9.83 3.48
CA ASP A 32 -13.21 -10.46 2.41
C ASP A 32 -12.81 -9.48 1.29
N TRP A 33 -11.78 -8.65 1.54
CA TRP A 33 -11.17 -7.72 0.59
C TRP A 33 -10.44 -8.41 -0.57
N ARG A 34 -10.40 -9.77 -0.59
CA ARG A 34 -9.79 -10.61 -1.64
C ARG A 34 -10.59 -10.64 -2.95
N LYS A 35 -11.86 -10.21 -2.94
CA LYS A 35 -12.72 -10.17 -4.13
C LYS A 35 -13.13 -8.76 -4.49
N VAL A 36 -12.19 -7.92 -4.89
CA VAL A 36 -12.58 -6.71 -5.60
C VAL A 36 -12.85 -7.08 -7.06
N SER A 37 -14.04 -7.61 -7.31
CA SER A 37 -14.64 -7.73 -8.63
C SER A 37 -14.69 -6.32 -9.27
N MET A 38 -14.60 -6.26 -10.60
CA MET A 38 -14.83 -5.03 -11.41
C MET A 38 -16.27 -4.52 -11.26
N LYS A 39 -16.72 -4.33 -10.03
CA LYS A 39 -18.02 -3.72 -9.74
C LYS A 39 -17.93 -2.23 -10.09
N PRO A 40 -19.02 -1.65 -10.64
CA PRO A 40 -19.07 -0.21 -10.82
C PRO A 40 -18.83 0.47 -9.47
N ILE A 41 -17.98 1.48 -9.49
CA ILE A 41 -17.73 2.31 -8.30
C ILE A 41 -18.90 3.25 -8.15
N ASP A 42 -19.54 3.26 -6.99
CA ASP A 42 -20.64 4.14 -6.61
C ASP A 42 -20.37 4.78 -5.21
N LEU A 43 -21.37 5.43 -4.64
CA LEU A 43 -21.27 6.07 -3.32
C LEU A 43 -21.04 5.06 -2.18
N ASN A 44 -21.26 3.76 -2.40
CA ASN A 44 -21.02 2.72 -1.39
C ASN A 44 -19.58 2.21 -1.43
N PHE A 45 -18.82 2.58 -2.46
CA PHE A 45 -17.44 2.13 -2.59
C PHE A 45 -16.58 2.64 -1.44
N ARG A 46 -15.83 1.74 -0.82
CA ARG A 46 -14.91 2.00 0.30
C ARG A 46 -13.62 1.22 0.09
N ILE A 47 -12.51 1.85 0.44
CA ILE A 47 -11.24 1.16 0.70
C ILE A 47 -10.95 1.33 2.18
N HIS A 48 -10.73 0.23 2.87
CA HIS A 48 -10.38 0.23 4.28
C HIS A 48 -9.28 -0.79 4.53
N THR A 49 -8.04 -0.30 4.55
CA THR A 49 -6.86 -1.08 4.93
C THR A 49 -6.18 -0.40 6.11
N PRO A 50 -5.29 -1.08 6.82
CA PRO A 50 -4.52 -0.45 7.92
C PRO A 50 -3.73 0.79 7.49
N GLY A 51 -3.25 0.85 6.25
CA GLY A 51 -2.45 1.95 5.71
C GLY A 51 -3.24 2.95 4.88
N PHE A 52 -4.50 2.68 4.53
CA PHE A 52 -5.27 3.55 3.62
C PHE A 52 -6.77 3.41 3.79
N ARG A 53 -7.45 4.54 4.01
CA ARG A 53 -8.90 4.63 4.05
C ARG A 53 -9.39 5.60 2.99
N LEU A 54 -10.40 5.20 2.23
CA LEU A 54 -11.01 6.05 1.21
C LEU A 54 -12.48 5.72 1.07
N TRP A 55 -13.31 6.77 0.92
CA TRP A 55 -14.74 6.64 0.63
C TRP A 55 -15.22 7.76 -0.27
N LEU A 56 -16.39 7.55 -0.88
CA LEU A 56 -17.08 8.52 -1.69
C LEU A 56 -18.20 9.17 -0.89
N GLU A 57 -18.36 10.49 -1.03
CA GLU A 57 -19.47 11.27 -0.46
C GLU A 57 -20.11 12.12 -1.55
N GLN A 58 -21.41 12.33 -1.47
CA GLN A 58 -22.10 13.27 -2.32
C GLN A 58 -21.94 14.69 -1.76
N GLY A 59 -21.64 15.66 -2.63
CA GLY A 59 -21.49 17.06 -2.28
C GLY A 59 -22.26 17.99 -3.19
N ASN A 60 -22.37 19.27 -2.78
CA ASN A 60 -23.02 20.33 -3.56
C ASN A 60 -22.06 21.00 -4.55
N PHE A 61 -21.26 20.20 -5.26
CA PHE A 61 -20.27 20.68 -6.21
C PHE A 61 -20.63 20.23 -7.63
N THR A 62 -20.10 20.92 -8.63
CA THR A 62 -20.28 20.57 -10.04
C THR A 62 -19.18 19.64 -10.57
N CYS A 63 -18.13 19.42 -9.78
CA CYS A 63 -17.00 18.56 -10.17
C CYS A 63 -16.55 17.67 -9.01
N PHE A 64 -15.84 16.59 -9.36
CA PHE A 64 -15.19 15.73 -8.37
C PHE A 64 -14.08 16.47 -7.66
N SER A 65 -13.97 16.29 -6.33
CA SER A 65 -12.85 16.77 -5.54
C SER A 65 -12.32 15.69 -4.60
N VAL A 66 -11.03 15.76 -4.26
CA VAL A 66 -10.38 14.84 -3.34
C VAL A 66 -9.93 15.62 -2.12
N ARG A 67 -10.34 15.19 -0.94
CA ARG A 67 -9.95 15.77 0.34
C ARG A 67 -9.22 14.75 1.20
N PHE A 68 -8.07 15.14 1.73
CA PHE A 68 -7.32 14.39 2.73
C PHE A 68 -7.74 14.89 4.12
N THR A 69 -8.16 13.98 4.99
CA THR A 69 -8.60 14.26 6.36
C THR A 69 -7.85 13.36 7.32
N GLU A 70 -8.02 13.58 8.61
CA GLU A 70 -7.45 12.71 9.65
C GLU A 70 -8.01 11.29 9.63
N GLU A 71 -9.25 11.12 9.18
CA GLU A 71 -9.92 9.82 9.08
C GLU A 71 -9.55 9.03 7.82
N GLY A 72 -9.02 9.72 6.79
CA GLY A 72 -8.68 9.14 5.50
C GLY A 72 -8.94 10.08 4.33
N VAL A 73 -9.19 9.53 3.15
CA VAL A 73 -9.41 10.29 1.91
C VAL A 73 -10.89 10.26 1.52
N LYS A 74 -11.47 11.43 1.31
CA LYS A 74 -12.83 11.61 0.78
C LYS A 74 -12.77 11.99 -0.68
N ILE A 75 -13.51 11.28 -1.53
CA ILE A 75 -13.83 11.73 -2.90
C ILE A 75 -15.23 12.30 -2.87
N ILE A 76 -15.33 13.61 -3.04
CA ILE A 76 -16.62 14.30 -3.08
C ILE A 76 -17.11 14.30 -4.51
N CYS A 77 -18.28 13.69 -4.73
CA CYS A 77 -18.92 13.52 -6.01
C CYS A 77 -19.98 14.61 -6.24
N PRO A 78 -20.21 15.06 -7.48
CA PRO A 78 -21.33 15.94 -7.81
C PRO A 78 -22.69 15.36 -7.38
N ARG A 79 -23.66 16.23 -7.05
CA ARG A 79 -24.97 15.79 -6.56
C ARG A 79 -25.71 14.86 -7.53
N ASN A 80 -25.64 15.13 -8.84
CA ASN A 80 -26.39 14.42 -9.87
C ASN A 80 -25.47 13.57 -10.76
N VAL A 81 -24.43 12.98 -10.18
CA VAL A 81 -23.49 12.13 -10.93
C VAL A 81 -24.14 10.77 -11.26
N ASP A 82 -24.07 10.39 -12.52
CA ASP A 82 -24.51 9.07 -12.98
C ASP A 82 -23.29 8.13 -13.02
N PHE A 83 -23.19 7.24 -12.03
CA PHE A 83 -22.12 6.27 -11.93
C PHE A 83 -22.22 5.13 -12.96
N SER A 84 -23.30 5.02 -13.74
CA SER A 84 -23.42 4.03 -14.82
C SER A 84 -22.58 4.42 -16.04
N LEU A 85 -22.22 5.69 -16.18
CA LEU A 85 -21.46 6.22 -17.30
C LEU A 85 -19.98 5.81 -17.26
N PRO A 86 -19.43 5.23 -18.35
CA PRO A 86 -18.02 4.81 -18.41
C PRO A 86 -17.01 5.93 -18.13
N GLU A 87 -17.29 7.15 -18.58
CA GLU A 87 -16.44 8.31 -18.32
C GLU A 87 -16.42 8.69 -16.84
N VAL A 88 -17.54 8.57 -16.12
CA VAL A 88 -17.63 8.80 -14.68
C VAL A 88 -16.82 7.74 -13.95
N GLN A 89 -16.97 6.47 -14.31
CA GLN A 89 -16.18 5.37 -13.76
C GLN A 89 -14.67 5.62 -13.94
N ARG A 90 -14.25 6.08 -15.11
CA ARG A 90 -12.86 6.43 -15.40
C ARG A 90 -12.37 7.59 -14.53
N LEU A 91 -13.18 8.65 -14.39
CA LEU A 91 -12.83 9.81 -13.55
C LEU A 91 -12.66 9.43 -12.09
N VAL A 92 -13.60 8.66 -11.53
CA VAL A 92 -13.56 8.21 -10.13
C VAL A 92 -12.35 7.28 -9.90
N ARG A 93 -12.10 6.31 -10.77
CA ARG A 93 -10.92 5.44 -10.69
C ARG A 93 -9.62 6.24 -10.71
N ASN A 94 -9.51 7.22 -11.59
CA ASN A 94 -8.35 8.09 -11.66
C ASN A 94 -8.17 8.93 -10.39
N ALA A 95 -9.27 9.39 -9.77
CA ALA A 95 -9.23 10.10 -8.50
C ALA A 95 -8.75 9.19 -7.36
N ILE A 96 -9.24 7.95 -7.29
CA ILE A 96 -8.80 6.94 -6.32
C ILE A 96 -7.30 6.65 -6.48
N ILE A 97 -6.84 6.40 -7.70
CA ILE A 97 -5.42 6.11 -7.96
C ILE A 97 -4.52 7.29 -7.57
N ARG A 98 -4.94 8.53 -7.87
CA ARG A 98 -4.20 9.73 -7.46
C ARG A 98 -4.13 9.86 -5.93
N ALA A 99 -5.24 9.60 -5.25
CA ALA A 99 -5.31 9.61 -3.79
C ALA A 99 -4.39 8.54 -3.17
N MET A 100 -4.47 7.30 -3.65
CA MET A 100 -3.57 6.22 -3.22
C MET A 100 -2.10 6.58 -3.46
N LYS A 101 -1.78 7.13 -4.64
CA LYS A 101 -0.40 7.49 -4.97
C LYS A 101 0.14 8.57 -4.05
N LYS A 102 -0.65 9.60 -3.72
CA LYS A 102 -0.26 10.63 -2.78
C LYS A 102 -0.03 10.04 -1.39
N ASN A 103 -0.95 9.24 -0.88
CA ASN A 103 -0.80 8.57 0.41
C ASN A 103 0.43 7.64 0.43
N ALA A 104 0.63 6.83 -0.61
CA ALA A 104 1.78 5.95 -0.74
C ALA A 104 3.12 6.71 -0.77
N GLN A 105 3.15 7.92 -1.34
CA GLN A 105 4.35 8.78 -1.35
C GLN A 105 4.76 9.25 0.05
N GLU A 106 3.80 9.41 0.94
CA GLU A 106 4.04 9.80 2.33
C GLU A 106 4.33 8.59 3.23
N TYR A 107 3.71 7.44 2.93
CA TYR A 107 3.73 6.26 3.81
C TYR A 107 4.86 5.27 3.50
N LEU A 108 5.07 4.90 2.22
CA LEU A 108 5.99 3.83 1.85
C LEU A 108 7.49 4.18 1.98
N PRO A 109 7.96 5.40 1.64
CA PRO A 109 9.39 5.70 1.73
C PRO A 109 9.95 5.63 3.16
N PRO A 110 9.30 6.19 4.21
CA PRO A 110 9.79 6.04 5.60
C PRO A 110 9.81 4.58 6.05
N LEU A 111 8.81 3.78 5.66
CA LEU A 111 8.75 2.36 5.99
C LEU A 111 9.90 1.58 5.32
N LEU A 112 10.15 1.84 4.03
CA LEU A 112 11.27 1.25 3.30
C LEU A 112 12.61 1.62 3.94
N SER A 113 12.79 2.89 4.34
CA SER A 113 14.02 3.34 5.02
C SER A 113 14.25 2.64 6.34
N ALA A 114 13.20 2.50 7.17
CA ALA A 114 13.29 1.79 8.44
C ALA A 114 13.68 0.31 8.27
N LEU A 115 13.11 -0.38 7.27
CA LEU A 115 13.48 -1.76 6.94
C LEU A 115 14.91 -1.85 6.37
N SER A 116 15.32 -0.90 5.54
CA SER A 116 16.67 -0.80 4.99
C SER A 116 17.71 -0.66 6.09
N GLU A 117 17.48 0.21 7.07
CA GLU A 117 18.36 0.40 8.24
C GLU A 117 18.41 -0.87 9.11
N GLN A 118 17.24 -1.45 9.40
CA GLN A 118 17.14 -2.63 10.26
C GLN A 118 17.89 -3.84 9.71
N TYR A 119 17.87 -4.06 8.41
CA TYR A 119 18.47 -5.22 7.75
C TYR A 119 19.77 -4.90 7.02
N HIS A 120 20.29 -3.69 7.15
CA HIS A 120 21.53 -3.22 6.51
C HIS A 120 21.55 -3.44 5.00
N LEU A 121 20.42 -3.13 4.33
CA LEU A 121 20.21 -3.23 2.88
C LEU A 121 20.02 -1.83 2.28
N PRO A 122 21.09 -1.07 2.03
CA PRO A 122 20.99 0.29 1.54
C PRO A 122 20.42 0.32 0.11
N PHE A 123 19.59 1.32 -0.16
CA PHE A 123 19.07 1.62 -1.49
C PHE A 123 19.41 3.06 -1.87
N LYS A 124 19.40 3.37 -3.17
CA LYS A 124 19.80 4.69 -3.67
C LYS A 124 18.66 5.70 -3.65
N ARG A 125 17.48 5.27 -4.07
CA ARG A 125 16.27 6.10 -4.13
C ARG A 125 15.03 5.22 -4.24
N VAL A 126 13.89 5.78 -3.84
CA VAL A 126 12.57 5.15 -4.03
C VAL A 126 11.65 6.07 -4.84
N LYS A 127 10.84 5.47 -5.71
CA LYS A 127 9.82 6.16 -6.50
C LYS A 127 8.49 5.42 -6.41
N ILE A 128 7.41 6.17 -6.16
CA ILE A 128 6.05 5.61 -6.15
C ILE A 128 5.46 5.72 -7.56
N THR A 129 4.95 4.60 -8.06
CA THR A 129 4.37 4.46 -9.40
C THR A 129 2.90 4.04 -9.31
N GLY A 130 2.15 4.16 -10.40
CA GLY A 130 0.79 3.63 -10.54
C GLY A 130 0.76 2.30 -11.31
N SER A 131 1.84 1.53 -11.30
CA SER A 131 1.92 0.25 -12.03
C SER A 131 0.96 -0.78 -11.45
N LYS A 132 0.11 -1.39 -12.31
CA LYS A 132 -0.74 -2.53 -11.97
C LYS A 132 -0.05 -3.88 -12.15
N GLY A 133 0.93 -3.98 -13.05
CA GLY A 133 1.54 -5.24 -13.44
C GLY A 133 2.60 -5.79 -12.46
N ARG A 134 3.02 -4.99 -11.48
CA ARG A 134 4.01 -5.41 -10.47
C ARG A 134 3.88 -4.57 -9.20
N TRP A 135 4.11 -5.19 -8.06
CA TRP A 135 4.07 -4.53 -6.75
C TRP A 135 5.30 -3.64 -6.50
N GLY A 136 6.47 -4.06 -7.02
CA GLY A 136 7.71 -3.32 -6.92
C GLY A 136 8.71 -3.72 -8.00
N SER A 137 9.85 -3.03 -8.03
CA SER A 137 11.04 -3.41 -8.80
C SER A 137 12.28 -2.71 -8.25
N CYS A 138 13.41 -3.40 -8.24
CA CYS A 138 14.71 -2.82 -7.93
C CYS A 138 15.62 -2.90 -9.17
N SER A 139 16.35 -1.82 -9.46
CA SER A 139 17.35 -1.80 -10.52
C SER A 139 18.72 -2.22 -9.99
N GLY A 140 19.64 -2.65 -10.87
CA GLY A 140 21.02 -2.96 -10.52
C GLY A 140 21.82 -1.80 -9.91
N THR A 141 21.29 -0.57 -9.98
CA THR A 141 21.86 0.61 -9.31
C THR A 141 21.26 0.88 -7.94
N GLY A 142 20.42 0.00 -7.41
CA GLY A 142 19.77 0.16 -6.10
C GLY A 142 18.61 1.18 -6.10
N SER A 143 18.02 1.48 -7.26
CA SER A 143 16.83 2.33 -7.34
C SER A 143 15.57 1.47 -7.28
N ILE A 144 14.70 1.73 -6.30
CA ILE A 144 13.49 0.96 -6.04
C ILE A 144 12.26 1.73 -6.55
N ASN A 145 11.38 1.05 -7.28
CA ASN A 145 10.05 1.55 -7.62
C ASN A 145 9.02 0.72 -6.86
N LEU A 146 8.06 1.38 -6.23
CA LEU A 146 6.96 0.74 -5.51
C LEU A 146 5.63 1.16 -6.13
N SER A 147 4.72 0.22 -6.26
CA SER A 147 3.36 0.52 -6.73
C SER A 147 2.54 1.16 -5.61
N CYS A 148 1.75 2.18 -5.91
CA CYS A 148 0.79 2.73 -4.96
C CYS A 148 -0.29 1.71 -4.56
N TYR A 149 -0.49 0.66 -5.34
CA TYR A 149 -1.40 -0.44 -5.02
C TYR A 149 -0.95 -1.29 -3.82
N LEU A 150 0.30 -1.13 -3.34
CA LEU A 150 0.74 -1.69 -2.07
C LEU A 150 -0.15 -1.25 -0.89
N MET A 151 -0.79 -0.08 -1.00
CA MET A 151 -1.74 0.42 -0.01
C MET A 151 -3.01 -0.44 0.12
N LEU A 152 -3.27 -1.35 -0.82
CA LEU A 152 -4.36 -2.31 -0.77
C LEU A 152 -3.97 -3.63 -0.08
N LEU A 153 -2.69 -3.85 0.18
CA LEU A 153 -2.19 -5.08 0.80
C LEU A 153 -2.29 -5.01 2.33
N PRO A 154 -2.46 -6.17 2.98
CA PRO A 154 -2.26 -6.26 4.42
C PRO A 154 -0.79 -5.95 4.77
N PRO A 155 -0.53 -5.46 6.00
CA PRO A 155 0.80 -5.04 6.43
C PRO A 155 1.89 -6.07 6.17
N HIS A 156 1.68 -7.32 6.50
CA HIS A 156 2.68 -8.38 6.36
C HIS A 156 3.07 -8.67 4.89
N LEU A 157 2.15 -8.48 3.95
CA LEU A 157 2.45 -8.61 2.52
C LEU A 157 3.10 -7.34 1.96
N MET A 158 2.73 -6.17 2.48
CA MET A 158 3.42 -4.93 2.16
C MET A 158 4.88 -5.01 2.59
N ASP A 159 5.16 -5.40 3.84
CA ASP A 159 6.52 -5.62 4.34
C ASP A 159 7.28 -6.65 3.50
N TYR A 160 6.61 -7.75 3.14
CA TYR A 160 7.21 -8.76 2.28
C TYR A 160 7.67 -8.17 0.94
N VAL A 161 6.85 -7.34 0.28
CA VAL A 161 7.24 -6.70 -1.00
C VAL A 161 8.41 -5.73 -0.77
N LEU A 162 8.38 -4.92 0.29
CA LEU A 162 9.48 -4.00 0.59
C LEU A 162 10.79 -4.75 0.83
N LEU A 163 10.77 -5.83 1.63
CA LEU A 163 11.93 -6.69 1.88
C LEU A 163 12.41 -7.42 0.61
N HIS A 164 11.47 -7.82 -0.26
CA HIS A 164 11.80 -8.42 -1.56
C HIS A 164 12.59 -7.44 -2.43
N GLU A 165 12.14 -6.19 -2.54
CA GLU A 165 12.83 -5.17 -3.33
C GLU A 165 14.16 -4.75 -2.69
N LEU A 166 14.24 -4.70 -1.37
CA LEU A 166 15.51 -4.48 -0.66
C LEU A 166 16.48 -5.63 -0.87
N SER A 167 16.03 -6.89 -0.90
CA SER A 167 16.90 -8.04 -1.18
C SER A 167 17.59 -7.92 -2.52
N HIS A 168 16.93 -7.32 -3.52
CA HIS A 168 17.52 -7.06 -4.83
C HIS A 168 18.64 -6.02 -4.82
N THR A 169 18.82 -5.24 -3.79
CA THR A 169 20.00 -4.36 -3.69
C THR A 169 21.29 -5.15 -3.48
N LYS A 170 21.20 -6.38 -2.99
CA LYS A 170 22.31 -7.29 -2.72
C LYS A 170 22.34 -8.49 -3.66
N GLU A 171 21.19 -9.10 -3.93
CA GLU A 171 21.02 -10.29 -4.75
C GLU A 171 20.03 -10.02 -5.88
N MET A 172 20.55 -9.69 -7.07
CA MET A 172 19.70 -9.28 -8.22
C MET A 172 18.82 -10.40 -8.77
N ASN A 173 19.26 -11.65 -8.66
CA ASN A 173 18.56 -12.81 -9.21
C ASN A 173 17.89 -13.61 -8.09
N HIS A 174 16.73 -14.20 -8.37
CA HIS A 174 15.99 -15.05 -7.43
C HIS A 174 16.63 -16.45 -7.24
N GLY A 175 17.98 -16.49 -7.11
CA GLY A 175 18.75 -17.68 -6.80
C GLY A 175 18.66 -18.09 -5.32
N PRO A 176 19.39 -19.15 -4.90
CA PRO A 176 19.41 -19.62 -3.51
C PRO A 176 19.73 -18.51 -2.51
N ARG A 177 20.77 -17.71 -2.76
CA ARG A 177 21.19 -16.60 -1.88
C ARG A 177 20.11 -15.54 -1.68
N PHE A 178 19.35 -15.23 -2.72
CA PHE A 178 18.21 -14.31 -2.61
C PHE A 178 17.15 -14.84 -1.62
N TRP A 179 16.80 -16.13 -1.78
CA TRP A 179 15.79 -16.75 -0.92
C TRP A 179 16.27 -16.89 0.52
N GLU A 180 17.53 -17.28 0.74
CA GLU A 180 18.15 -17.32 2.08
C GLU A 180 18.12 -15.96 2.75
N LEU A 181 18.49 -14.90 2.02
CA LEU A 181 18.45 -13.52 2.53
C LEU A 181 17.01 -13.11 2.88
N LEU A 182 16.05 -13.35 1.98
CA LEU A 182 14.65 -12.97 2.21
C LEU A 182 14.01 -13.80 3.34
N ASP A 183 14.34 -15.10 3.43
CA ASP A 183 13.87 -15.96 4.50
C ASP A 183 14.42 -15.53 5.87
N SER A 184 15.67 -15.09 5.97
CA SER A 184 16.25 -14.56 7.23
C SER A 184 15.48 -13.34 7.77
N MET A 185 14.88 -12.55 6.88
CA MET A 185 14.09 -11.34 7.22
C MET A 185 12.61 -11.63 7.45
N THR A 186 12.11 -12.74 6.91
CA THR A 186 10.69 -13.11 6.96
C THR A 186 10.39 -14.29 7.88
N GLY A 187 11.38 -14.71 8.69
CA GLY A 187 11.26 -15.85 9.61
C GLY A 187 11.02 -17.17 8.88
N GLY A 188 11.69 -17.40 7.73
CA GLY A 188 11.56 -18.61 6.91
C GLY A 188 10.28 -18.67 6.07
N ARG A 189 9.52 -17.57 5.97
CA ARG A 189 8.18 -17.54 5.34
C ARG A 189 8.16 -16.94 3.95
N ALA A 190 9.30 -16.62 3.34
CA ALA A 190 9.35 -15.88 2.08
C ALA A 190 8.52 -16.54 0.97
N ARG A 191 8.61 -17.86 0.80
CA ARG A 191 7.85 -18.59 -0.22
C ARG A 191 6.34 -18.65 0.07
N ALA A 192 5.96 -18.78 1.33
CA ALA A 192 4.57 -18.76 1.76
C ALA A 192 3.93 -17.38 1.51
N LEU A 193 4.63 -16.29 1.89
CA LEU A 193 4.20 -14.91 1.64
C LEU A 193 4.08 -14.60 0.13
N ARG A 194 5.01 -15.14 -0.68
CA ARG A 194 4.92 -15.05 -2.13
C ARG A 194 3.68 -15.75 -2.68
N ALA A 195 3.37 -16.92 -2.15
CA ALA A 195 2.17 -17.68 -2.57
C ALA A 195 0.89 -16.92 -2.17
N GLU A 196 0.84 -16.38 -0.96
CA GLU A 196 -0.26 -15.56 -0.47
C GLU A 196 -0.44 -14.30 -1.33
N LEU A 197 0.64 -13.58 -1.65
CA LEU A 197 0.61 -12.38 -2.48
C LEU A 197 0.00 -12.62 -3.87
N ARG A 198 0.13 -13.81 -4.44
CA ARG A 198 -0.49 -14.15 -5.74
C ARG A 198 -2.02 -14.15 -5.71
N GLY A 199 -2.62 -14.27 -4.53
CA GLY A 199 -4.07 -14.17 -4.34
C GLY A 199 -4.59 -12.72 -4.41
N PHE A 200 -3.69 -11.73 -4.47
CA PHE A 200 -4.04 -10.32 -4.51
C PHE A 200 -3.90 -9.77 -5.92
N ASN A 201 -4.84 -8.90 -6.28
CA ASN A 201 -4.79 -8.15 -7.52
C ASN A 201 -4.92 -6.64 -7.26
N THR A 202 -4.75 -5.85 -8.31
CA THR A 202 -4.82 -4.38 -8.28
C THR A 202 -6.14 -3.84 -8.83
N ASP A 203 -7.15 -4.71 -9.03
CA ASP A 203 -8.43 -4.36 -9.63
C ASP A 203 -9.46 -3.92 -8.57
N PHE A 204 -10.11 -2.81 -8.84
CA PHE A 204 -11.25 -2.26 -8.11
C PHE A 204 -12.14 -1.44 -9.03
#